data_8f7d8fa03d67452063d8e19e0f7dad89
#
_entry.id   8f7d8fa03d67452063d8e19e0f7dad89
#
_cell.length_a   1.000
_cell.length_b   1.000
_cell.length_c   1.000
_cell.angle_alpha   90.00
_cell.angle_beta   90.00
_cell.angle_gamma   90.00
#
_symmetry.space_group_name_H-M   'P 1'
#
loop_
_entity.id
_entity.type
_entity.pdbx_description
1 polymer ?
#
loop_
_entity_poly.entity_id
_entity_poly.type
_entity_poly.pdbx_seq_one_letter_code
_entity_poly.pdbx_strand_id
1 'polypeptide(L)'
;MFKTLRNAWGIPELRKKIIFTLFILLLFRVGSVIPVPYIDAASLKTYYDQVLSTTILGLYNAMSGSAFSQATVFALGIQPYINASIIIQLLTIAIPALERLAKEGGEEGKKKISLITRYTTVGLGLLMGVAYYFMLKNYGAQGLTIITGDTFLHAAVIVLAFAAGSAVVMWLGEQINEFGIGNGISMILFANIIAGLPEWLVPCSLWSGGRS
;
A
#
# COMPACT_ATOMS: atom_id res chain seq x y z
N MET A 1 -23.81 21.73 6.67
CA MET A 1 -23.04 20.59 6.15
C MET A 1 -23.90 19.46 5.58
N PHE A 2 -24.88 18.92 6.29
CA PHE A 2 -25.73 17.82 5.78
C PHE A 2 -26.56 18.17 4.54
N LYS A 3 -27.03 19.42 4.38
CA LYS A 3 -27.76 19.87 3.18
C LYS A 3 -26.87 19.86 1.93
N THR A 4 -25.59 20.23 2.07
CA THR A 4 -24.62 20.24 0.98
C THR A 4 -24.28 18.83 0.51
N LEU A 5 -24.09 17.88 1.44
CA LEU A 5 -23.91 16.46 1.15
C LEU A 5 -25.13 15.85 0.44
N ARG A 6 -26.34 16.19 0.89
CA ARG A 6 -27.59 15.72 0.25
C ARG A 6 -27.77 16.28 -1.16
N ASN A 7 -27.39 17.54 -1.38
CA ASN A 7 -27.43 18.17 -2.69
C ASN A 7 -26.35 17.61 -3.64
N ALA A 8 -25.15 17.29 -3.12
CA ALA A 8 -24.09 16.61 -3.88
C ALA A 8 -24.52 15.22 -4.35
N TRP A 9 -25.28 14.49 -3.54
CA TRP A 9 -25.84 13.18 -3.91
C TRP A 9 -26.90 13.25 -5.02
N GLY A 10 -27.52 14.42 -5.21
CA GLY A 10 -28.48 14.69 -6.28
C GLY A 10 -27.86 14.85 -7.67
N ILE A 11 -26.53 15.04 -7.76
CA ILE A 11 -25.82 15.18 -9.03
C ILE A 11 -25.36 13.79 -9.50
N PRO A 12 -25.90 13.25 -10.63
CA PRO A 12 -25.63 11.87 -11.04
C PRO A 12 -24.15 11.59 -11.36
N GLU A 13 -23.42 12.58 -11.87
CA GLU A 13 -21.99 12.46 -12.16
C GLU A 13 -21.15 12.29 -10.89
N LEU A 14 -21.43 13.12 -9.88
CA LEU A 14 -20.71 13.09 -8.61
C LEU A 14 -20.99 11.78 -7.84
N ARG A 15 -22.24 11.32 -7.87
CA ARG A 15 -22.63 10.05 -7.28
C ARG A 15 -21.90 8.87 -7.93
N LYS A 16 -21.77 8.83 -9.24
CA LYS A 16 -21.01 7.78 -9.95
C LYS A 16 -19.54 7.77 -9.51
N LYS A 17 -18.91 8.92 -9.41
CA LYS A 17 -17.50 9.06 -8.96
C LYS A 17 -17.31 8.62 -7.52
N ILE A 18 -18.25 8.97 -6.62
CA ILE A 18 -18.21 8.53 -5.20
C ILE A 18 -18.32 7.01 -5.12
N ILE A 19 -19.31 6.42 -5.79
CA ILE A 19 -19.53 4.97 -5.79
C ILE A 19 -18.32 4.24 -6.36
N PHE A 20 -17.73 4.75 -7.44
CA PHE A 20 -16.53 4.18 -8.04
C PHE A 20 -15.34 4.21 -7.06
N THR A 21 -15.10 5.34 -6.40
CA THR A 21 -14.05 5.48 -5.40
C THR A 21 -14.24 4.49 -4.24
N LEU A 22 -15.46 4.38 -3.71
CA LEU A 22 -15.78 3.42 -2.65
C LEU A 22 -15.57 1.98 -3.11
N PHE A 23 -15.95 1.65 -4.33
CA PHE A 23 -15.73 0.32 -4.92
C PHE A 23 -14.23 -0.02 -5.01
N ILE A 24 -13.40 0.90 -5.49
CA ILE A 24 -11.95 0.72 -5.54
C ILE A 24 -11.36 0.54 -4.14
N LEU A 25 -11.80 1.33 -3.16
CA LEU A 25 -11.35 1.18 -1.77
C LEU A 25 -11.74 -0.18 -1.17
N LEU A 26 -12.93 -0.69 -1.51
CA LEU A 26 -13.37 -2.02 -1.12
C LEU A 26 -12.50 -3.11 -1.75
N LEU A 27 -12.21 -3.02 -3.06
CA LEU A 27 -11.29 -3.94 -3.74
C LEU A 27 -9.90 -3.94 -3.08
N PHE A 28 -9.38 -2.74 -2.78
CA PHE A 28 -8.12 -2.60 -2.05
C PHE A 28 -8.20 -3.32 -0.69
N ARG A 29 -9.29 -3.17 0.05
CA ARG A 29 -9.46 -3.80 1.36
C ARG A 29 -9.51 -5.33 1.27
N VAL A 30 -10.18 -5.88 0.27
CA VAL A 30 -10.18 -7.33 0.01
C VAL A 30 -8.77 -7.84 -0.27
N GLY A 31 -8.00 -7.15 -1.12
CA GLY A 31 -6.62 -7.53 -1.41
C GLY A 31 -5.66 -7.42 -0.21
N SER A 32 -5.94 -6.49 0.72
CA SER A 32 -5.13 -6.34 1.94
C SER A 32 -5.33 -7.45 2.98
N VAL A 33 -6.26 -8.37 2.78
CA VAL A 33 -6.51 -9.54 3.66
C VAL A 33 -5.89 -10.81 3.07
N ILE A 34 -5.51 -10.83 1.80
CA ILE A 34 -4.96 -12.02 1.14
C ILE A 34 -3.50 -12.22 1.57
N PRO A 35 -3.17 -13.28 2.34
CA PRO A 35 -1.80 -13.53 2.76
C PRO A 35 -0.93 -14.02 1.59
N VAL A 36 0.35 -13.68 1.61
CA VAL A 36 1.31 -14.22 0.65
C VAL A 36 1.60 -15.69 1.01
N PRO A 37 1.62 -16.60 0.04
CA PRO A 37 1.94 -18.00 0.29
C PRO A 37 3.38 -18.15 0.86
N TYR A 38 3.60 -19.23 1.60
CA TYR A 38 4.88 -19.57 2.24
C TYR A 38 5.32 -18.67 3.40
N ILE A 39 4.47 -17.76 3.88
CA ILE A 39 4.72 -16.94 5.07
C ILE A 39 3.70 -17.28 6.16
N ASP A 40 4.18 -17.56 7.36
CA ASP A 40 3.32 -17.72 8.53
C ASP A 40 2.96 -16.35 9.12
N ALA A 41 1.77 -15.86 8.75
CA ALA A 41 1.26 -14.58 9.18
C ALA A 41 1.02 -14.52 10.70
N ALA A 42 0.71 -15.64 11.36
CA ALA A 42 0.43 -15.68 12.80
C ALA A 42 1.71 -15.46 13.61
N SER A 43 2.79 -16.16 13.25
CA SER A 43 4.11 -15.99 13.87
C SER A 43 4.67 -14.60 13.64
N LEU A 44 4.51 -14.06 12.41
CA LEU A 44 4.94 -12.70 12.09
C LEU A 44 4.17 -11.64 12.90
N LYS A 45 2.85 -11.78 13.02
CA LYS A 45 2.02 -10.84 13.80
C LYS A 45 2.43 -10.82 15.26
N THR A 46 2.65 -11.99 15.88
CA THR A 46 3.10 -12.09 17.26
C THR A 46 4.45 -11.39 17.47
N TYR A 47 5.41 -11.63 16.58
CA TYR A 47 6.71 -10.97 16.62
C TYR A 47 6.60 -9.46 16.42
N TYR A 48 5.76 -9.03 15.48
CA TYR A 48 5.50 -7.63 15.22
C TYR A 48 4.96 -6.94 16.48
N ASP A 49 3.95 -7.49 17.13
CA ASP A 49 3.32 -6.91 18.31
C ASP A 49 4.29 -6.79 19.49
N GLN A 50 5.22 -7.75 19.64
CA GLN A 50 6.18 -7.78 20.74
C GLN A 50 7.40 -6.87 20.52
N VAL A 51 7.90 -6.75 19.30
CA VAL A 51 9.22 -6.14 19.03
C VAL A 51 9.13 -4.93 18.11
N LEU A 52 8.32 -4.99 17.05
CA LEU A 52 8.35 -4.02 15.97
C LEU A 52 7.32 -2.89 16.12
N SER A 53 6.28 -3.08 16.93
CA SER A 53 5.19 -2.12 17.11
C SER A 53 5.66 -0.75 17.62
N THR A 54 6.72 -0.72 18.42
CA THR A 54 7.31 0.50 19.00
C THR A 54 8.35 1.18 18.11
N THR A 55 8.65 0.60 16.95
CA THR A 55 9.64 1.11 16.00
C THR A 55 9.00 1.90 14.85
N ILE A 56 9.81 2.44 13.94
CA ILE A 56 9.35 3.07 12.69
C ILE A 56 8.46 2.11 11.87
N LEU A 57 8.67 0.80 12.01
CA LEU A 57 7.85 -0.21 11.34
C LEU A 57 6.40 -0.22 11.84
N GLY A 58 6.16 0.23 13.09
CA GLY A 58 4.80 0.46 13.60
C GLY A 58 4.04 1.52 12.80
N LEU A 59 4.70 2.63 12.49
CA LEU A 59 4.12 3.67 11.62
C LEU A 59 3.86 3.14 10.20
N TYR A 60 4.80 2.36 9.66
CA TYR A 60 4.65 1.74 8.35
C TYR A 60 3.43 0.80 8.30
N ASN A 61 3.26 -0.01 9.34
CA ASN A 61 2.10 -0.90 9.46
C ASN A 61 0.77 -0.13 9.54
N ALA A 62 0.73 0.98 10.29
CA ALA A 62 -0.45 1.84 10.34
C ALA A 62 -0.80 2.42 8.95
N MET A 63 0.20 2.84 8.17
CA MET A 63 0.00 3.34 6.80
C MET A 63 -0.44 2.26 5.81
N SER A 64 -0.09 1.00 6.07
CA SER A 64 -0.52 -0.15 5.24
C SER A 64 -1.85 -0.76 5.70
N GLY A 65 -2.45 -0.25 6.79
CA GLY A 65 -3.70 -0.79 7.35
C GLY A 65 -3.56 -2.21 7.89
N SER A 66 -2.49 -2.49 8.64
CA SER A 66 -2.12 -3.79 9.20
C SER A 66 -1.73 -4.87 8.17
N ALA A 67 -1.64 -4.51 6.88
CA ALA A 67 -1.22 -5.43 5.82
C ALA A 67 0.25 -5.86 5.96
N PHE A 68 1.11 -4.96 6.49
CA PHE A 68 2.53 -5.21 6.69
C PHE A 68 2.76 -6.29 7.76
N SER A 69 2.12 -6.20 8.92
CA SER A 69 2.28 -7.16 10.03
C SER A 69 1.73 -8.55 9.70
N GLN A 70 0.84 -8.65 8.71
CA GLN A 70 0.24 -9.90 8.26
C GLN A 70 0.89 -10.46 6.98
N ALA A 71 1.93 -9.81 6.45
CA ALA A 71 2.58 -10.16 5.19
C ALA A 71 1.59 -10.47 4.05
N THR A 72 0.60 -9.61 3.88
CA THR A 72 -0.38 -9.75 2.80
C THR A 72 0.21 -9.28 1.47
N VAL A 73 -0.46 -9.59 0.36
CA VAL A 73 -0.03 -9.18 -1.00
C VAL A 73 0.15 -7.66 -1.08
N PHE A 74 -0.63 -6.89 -0.34
CA PHE A 74 -0.53 -5.43 -0.28
C PHE A 74 0.32 -4.91 0.91
N ALA A 75 1.20 -5.74 1.48
CA ALA A 75 2.05 -5.36 2.61
C ALA A 75 2.92 -4.13 2.32
N LEU A 76 3.45 -3.99 1.10
CA LEU A 76 4.18 -2.79 0.68
C LEU A 76 3.25 -1.59 0.44
N GLY A 77 1.94 -1.81 0.31
CA GLY A 77 0.96 -0.77 0.11
C GLY A 77 1.26 0.13 -1.09
N ILE A 78 1.01 1.42 -0.92
CA ILE A 78 1.24 2.45 -1.94
C ILE A 78 2.65 3.09 -1.85
N GLN A 79 3.49 2.69 -0.87
CA GLN A 79 4.80 3.27 -0.60
C GLN A 79 5.74 3.29 -1.81
N PRO A 80 5.92 2.19 -2.58
CA PRO A 80 6.80 2.21 -3.75
C PRO A 80 6.39 3.29 -4.77
N TYR A 81 5.08 3.51 -4.93
CA TYR A 81 4.55 4.53 -5.84
C TYR A 81 4.77 5.96 -5.32
N ILE A 82 4.57 6.20 -4.02
CA ILE A 82 4.86 7.52 -3.41
C ILE A 82 6.33 7.86 -3.59
N ASN A 83 7.22 6.92 -3.25
CA ASN A 83 8.66 7.12 -3.39
C ASN A 83 9.05 7.37 -4.85
N ALA A 84 8.54 6.58 -5.80
CA ALA A 84 8.76 6.77 -7.22
C ALA A 84 8.29 8.17 -7.69
N SER A 85 7.10 8.57 -7.27
CA SER A 85 6.53 9.87 -7.64
C SER A 85 7.39 11.02 -7.14
N ILE A 86 7.87 10.97 -5.89
CA ILE A 86 8.77 11.99 -5.32
C ILE A 86 10.10 12.01 -6.07
N ILE A 87 10.71 10.84 -6.33
CA ILE A 87 11.96 10.73 -7.05
C ILE A 87 11.83 11.35 -8.45
N ILE A 88 10.77 10.99 -9.19
CA ILE A 88 10.57 11.53 -10.54
C ILE A 88 10.28 13.03 -10.52
N GLN A 89 9.54 13.54 -9.53
CA GLN A 89 9.32 14.97 -9.36
C GLN A 89 10.65 15.72 -9.12
N LEU A 90 11.53 15.20 -8.28
CA LEU A 90 12.85 15.78 -8.04
C LEU A 90 13.74 15.70 -9.28
N LEU A 91 13.74 14.58 -10.00
CA LEU A 91 14.48 14.40 -11.24
C LEU A 91 13.96 15.34 -12.35
N THR A 92 12.68 15.66 -12.38
CA THR A 92 12.09 16.61 -13.32
C THR A 92 12.65 18.03 -13.13
N ILE A 93 13.06 18.36 -11.90
CA ILE A 93 13.70 19.66 -11.61
C ILE A 93 15.21 19.60 -11.88
N ALA A 94 15.85 18.45 -11.57
CA ALA A 94 17.29 18.29 -11.66
C ALA A 94 17.80 18.06 -13.11
N ILE A 95 16.99 17.42 -13.96
CA ILE A 95 17.39 17.05 -15.31
C ILE A 95 16.65 17.92 -16.34
N PRO A 96 17.37 18.80 -17.09
CA PRO A 96 16.74 19.72 -18.05
C PRO A 96 15.91 19.04 -19.14
N ALA A 97 16.28 17.80 -19.52
CA ALA A 97 15.52 17.03 -20.50
C ALA A 97 14.13 16.63 -19.98
N LEU A 98 14.02 16.25 -18.70
CA LEU A 98 12.74 15.93 -18.06
C LEU A 98 11.94 17.20 -17.75
N GLU A 99 12.62 18.30 -17.42
CA GLU A 99 11.98 19.59 -17.20
C GLU A 99 11.28 20.09 -18.48
N ARG A 100 11.96 20.03 -19.63
CA ARG A 100 11.36 20.35 -20.93
C ARG A 100 10.16 19.45 -21.23
N LEU A 101 10.30 18.16 -20.98
CA LEU A 101 9.19 17.21 -21.19
C LEU A 101 7.98 17.55 -20.31
N ALA A 102 8.20 18.01 -19.07
CA ALA A 102 7.14 18.38 -18.13
C ALA A 102 6.46 19.71 -18.51
N LYS A 103 7.23 20.70 -18.96
CA LYS A 103 6.74 22.07 -19.22
C LYS A 103 6.29 22.26 -20.67
N GLU A 104 7.05 21.75 -21.64
CA GLU A 104 6.83 21.97 -23.08
C GLU A 104 6.06 20.81 -23.74
N GLY A 105 6.08 19.60 -23.14
CA GLY A 105 5.45 18.40 -23.70
C GLY A 105 3.93 18.33 -23.60
N GLY A 106 3.27 19.29 -22.94
CA GLY A 106 1.81 19.32 -22.80
C GLY A 106 1.24 18.01 -22.23
N GLU A 107 0.15 17.52 -22.81
CA GLU A 107 -0.50 16.25 -22.42
C GLU A 107 0.36 15.01 -22.69
N GLU A 108 1.13 15.01 -23.78
CA GLU A 108 2.02 13.90 -24.11
C GLU A 108 3.22 13.80 -23.16
N GLY A 109 3.76 14.96 -22.76
CA GLY A 109 4.84 15.02 -21.78
C GLY A 109 4.42 14.46 -20.42
N LYS A 110 3.24 14.82 -19.94
CA LYS A 110 2.65 14.28 -18.70
C LYS A 110 2.46 12.77 -18.78
N LYS A 111 1.97 12.24 -19.91
CA LYS A 111 1.82 10.80 -20.12
C LYS A 111 3.16 10.06 -20.06
N LYS A 112 4.21 10.61 -20.67
CA LYS A 112 5.55 10.02 -20.62
C LYS A 112 6.13 10.01 -19.21
N ILE A 113 5.97 11.10 -18.44
CA ILE A 113 6.40 11.17 -17.04
C ILE A 113 5.63 10.15 -16.19
N SER A 114 4.33 10.00 -16.39
CA SER A 114 3.52 8.98 -15.71
C SER A 114 4.03 7.57 -16.03
N LEU A 115 4.38 7.27 -17.28
CA LEU A 115 4.97 5.97 -17.66
C LEU A 115 6.30 5.72 -16.96
N ILE A 116 7.19 6.71 -16.91
CA ILE A 116 8.47 6.60 -16.20
C ILE A 116 8.21 6.33 -14.71
N THR A 117 7.27 7.03 -14.11
CA THR A 117 6.88 6.81 -12.70
C THR A 117 6.38 5.38 -12.48
N ARG A 118 5.56 4.82 -13.38
CA ARG A 118 5.09 3.44 -13.30
C ARG A 118 6.22 2.43 -13.33
N TYR A 119 7.15 2.55 -14.28
CA TYR A 119 8.32 1.66 -14.36
C TYR A 119 9.22 1.76 -13.12
N THR A 120 9.45 2.98 -12.65
CA THR A 120 10.22 3.23 -11.42
C THR A 120 9.52 2.61 -10.21
N THR A 121 8.19 2.69 -10.13
CA THR A 121 7.39 2.07 -9.06
C THR A 121 7.56 0.56 -9.02
N VAL A 122 7.51 -0.10 -10.18
CA VAL A 122 7.71 -1.57 -10.25
C VAL A 122 9.13 -1.93 -9.84
N GLY A 123 10.13 -1.17 -10.29
CA GLY A 123 11.54 -1.38 -9.89
C GLY A 123 11.74 -1.21 -8.39
N LEU A 124 11.19 -0.14 -7.79
CA LEU A 124 11.22 0.06 -6.34
C LEU A 124 10.41 -0.99 -5.58
N GLY A 125 9.28 -1.43 -6.13
CA GLY A 125 8.47 -2.51 -5.56
C GLY A 125 9.25 -3.83 -5.47
N LEU A 126 9.99 -4.19 -6.52
CA LEU A 126 10.89 -5.34 -6.51
C LEU A 126 12.00 -5.18 -5.45
N LEU A 127 12.67 -4.03 -5.42
CA LEU A 127 13.75 -3.76 -4.46
C LEU A 127 13.25 -3.82 -3.02
N MET A 128 12.11 -3.18 -2.72
CA MET A 128 11.48 -3.24 -1.41
C MET A 128 10.98 -4.64 -1.06
N GLY A 129 10.46 -5.39 -2.03
CA GLY A 129 10.06 -6.79 -1.85
C GLY A 129 11.24 -7.68 -1.45
N VAL A 130 12.39 -7.51 -2.10
CA VAL A 130 13.64 -8.19 -1.74
C VAL A 130 14.08 -7.81 -0.33
N ALA A 131 14.07 -6.51 0.00
CA ALA A 131 14.45 -6.03 1.33
C ALA A 131 13.53 -6.62 2.42
N TYR A 132 12.22 -6.66 2.16
CA TYR A 132 11.25 -7.25 3.08
C TYR A 132 11.44 -8.76 3.25
N TYR A 133 11.74 -9.49 2.16
CA TYR A 133 12.09 -10.91 2.23
C TYR A 133 13.33 -11.15 3.11
N PHE A 134 14.42 -10.40 2.94
CA PHE A 134 15.61 -10.51 3.78
C PHE A 134 15.30 -10.17 5.24
N MET A 135 14.46 -9.19 5.49
CA MET A 135 14.00 -8.86 6.83
C MET A 135 13.29 -10.06 7.48
N LEU A 136 12.34 -10.69 6.79
CA LEU A 136 11.64 -11.88 7.28
C LEU A 136 12.58 -13.06 7.52
N LYS A 137 13.56 -13.26 6.64
CA LYS A 137 14.55 -14.32 6.77
C LYS A 137 15.45 -14.11 7.99
N ASN A 138 15.89 -12.90 8.27
CA ASN A 138 16.71 -12.57 9.43
C ASN A 138 15.95 -12.78 10.75
N TYR A 139 14.65 -12.52 10.78
CA TYR A 139 13.82 -12.81 11.96
C TYR A 139 13.58 -14.30 12.15
N GLY A 140 13.48 -15.07 11.05
CA GLY A 140 13.46 -16.53 11.09
C GLY A 140 14.72 -17.15 11.71
N ALA A 141 15.88 -16.53 11.53
CA ALA A 141 17.15 -16.98 12.12
C ALA A 141 17.18 -16.84 13.65
N GLN A 142 16.28 -16.07 14.26
CA GLN A 142 16.16 -15.91 15.72
C GLN A 142 15.24 -16.96 16.38
N GLY A 143 14.89 -18.03 15.66
CA GLY A 143 14.10 -19.16 16.20
C GLY A 143 12.61 -19.15 15.87
N LEU A 144 12.14 -18.18 15.08
CA LEU A 144 10.78 -18.18 14.55
C LEU A 144 10.79 -18.66 13.10
N THR A 145 10.10 -19.75 12.81
CA THR A 145 9.92 -20.24 11.42
C THR A 145 8.84 -19.41 10.72
N ILE A 146 9.22 -18.21 10.24
CA ILE A 146 8.28 -17.30 9.54
C ILE A 146 8.12 -17.71 8.07
N ILE A 147 9.19 -18.24 7.46
CA ILE A 147 9.18 -18.67 6.05
C ILE A 147 9.17 -20.20 6.00
N THR A 148 8.16 -20.76 5.35
CA THR A 148 8.03 -22.21 5.17
C THR A 148 8.80 -22.62 3.91
N GLY A 149 10.04 -23.10 4.08
CA GLY A 149 10.90 -23.57 2.99
C GLY A 149 11.94 -22.54 2.53
N ASP A 150 13.20 -23.00 2.43
CA ASP A 150 14.38 -22.16 2.14
C ASP A 150 14.85 -22.33 0.67
N THR A 151 13.90 -22.53 -0.25
CA THR A 151 14.19 -22.73 -1.67
C THR A 151 14.17 -21.39 -2.42
N PHE A 152 15.08 -21.18 -3.36
CA PHE A 152 15.14 -20.00 -4.22
C PHE A 152 13.78 -19.67 -4.90
N LEU A 153 13.02 -20.71 -5.26
CA LEU A 153 11.67 -20.54 -5.84
C LEU A 153 10.70 -19.88 -4.86
N HIS A 154 10.73 -20.24 -3.57
CA HIS A 154 9.87 -19.59 -2.55
C HIS A 154 10.23 -18.12 -2.39
N ALA A 155 11.51 -17.78 -2.36
CA ALA A 155 11.99 -16.40 -2.32
C ALA A 155 11.47 -15.60 -3.53
N ALA A 156 11.61 -16.15 -4.73
CA ALA A 156 11.15 -15.51 -5.95
C ALA A 156 9.63 -15.28 -5.95
N VAL A 157 8.84 -16.27 -5.52
CA VAL A 157 7.37 -16.16 -5.44
C VAL A 157 6.98 -15.05 -4.44
N ILE A 158 7.59 -15.00 -3.27
CA ILE A 158 7.31 -13.98 -2.24
C ILE A 158 7.62 -12.58 -2.77
N VAL A 159 8.81 -12.38 -3.35
CA VAL A 159 9.23 -11.07 -3.90
C VAL A 159 8.33 -10.63 -5.04
N LEU A 160 8.00 -11.54 -5.96
CA LEU A 160 7.09 -11.25 -7.08
C LEU A 160 5.67 -10.95 -6.61
N ALA A 161 5.18 -11.65 -5.57
CA ALA A 161 3.87 -11.38 -4.99
C ALA A 161 3.79 -9.96 -4.40
N PHE A 162 4.81 -9.52 -3.67
CA PHE A 162 4.87 -8.15 -3.13
C PHE A 162 5.00 -7.10 -4.23
N ALA A 163 5.83 -7.34 -5.25
CA ALA A 163 5.97 -6.43 -6.38
C ALA A 163 4.68 -6.32 -7.21
N ALA A 164 4.03 -7.45 -7.48
CA ALA A 164 2.74 -7.48 -8.15
C ALA A 164 1.65 -6.74 -7.33
N GLY A 165 1.63 -6.97 -6.01
CA GLY A 165 0.72 -6.27 -5.11
C GLY A 165 0.90 -4.76 -5.17
N SER A 166 2.13 -4.27 -5.10
CA SER A 166 2.41 -2.82 -5.19
C SER A 166 2.02 -2.23 -6.56
N ALA A 167 2.21 -2.98 -7.65
CA ALA A 167 1.78 -2.57 -8.98
C ALA A 167 0.25 -2.49 -9.11
N VAL A 168 -0.47 -3.42 -8.51
CA VAL A 168 -1.95 -3.38 -8.46
C VAL A 168 -2.42 -2.19 -7.63
N VAL A 169 -1.82 -1.93 -6.47
CA VAL A 169 -2.18 -0.77 -5.63
C VAL A 169 -1.92 0.54 -6.36
N MET A 170 -0.80 0.66 -7.08
CA MET A 170 -0.53 1.80 -7.96
C MET A 170 -1.64 1.99 -9.00
N TRP A 171 -2.02 0.92 -9.69
CA TRP A 171 -3.08 0.96 -10.69
C TRP A 171 -4.43 1.38 -10.09
N LEU A 172 -4.79 0.86 -8.91
CA LEU A 172 -6.00 1.27 -8.19
C LEU A 172 -5.99 2.77 -7.84
N GLY A 173 -4.84 3.29 -7.39
CA GLY A 173 -4.66 4.71 -7.10
C GLY A 173 -4.84 5.58 -8.35
N GLU A 174 -4.31 5.16 -9.48
CA GLU A 174 -4.47 5.86 -10.76
C GLU A 174 -5.92 5.83 -11.27
N GLN A 175 -6.63 4.71 -11.08
CA GLN A 175 -8.06 4.61 -11.43
C GLN A 175 -8.90 5.62 -10.62
N ILE A 176 -8.59 5.82 -9.33
CA ILE A 176 -9.28 6.85 -8.54
C ILE A 176 -8.96 8.25 -9.07
N ASN A 177 -7.70 8.52 -9.47
CA ASN A 177 -7.32 9.82 -10.04
C ASN A 177 -8.08 10.12 -11.35
N GLU A 178 -8.32 9.11 -12.18
CA GLU A 178 -8.94 9.26 -13.50
C GLU A 178 -10.47 9.31 -13.43
N PHE A 179 -11.09 8.40 -12.70
CA PHE A 179 -12.55 8.21 -12.68
C PHE A 179 -13.20 8.49 -11.32
N GLY A 180 -12.41 8.66 -10.27
CA GLY A 180 -12.88 8.87 -8.90
C GLY A 180 -12.97 10.34 -8.50
N ILE A 181 -12.92 10.54 -7.17
CA ILE A 181 -12.91 11.86 -6.53
C ILE A 181 -11.57 12.05 -5.80
N GLY A 182 -10.95 13.21 -6.04
CA GLY A 182 -9.75 13.63 -5.33
C GLY A 182 -8.48 12.87 -5.76
N ASN A 183 -7.49 12.85 -4.88
CA ASN A 183 -6.22 12.17 -5.15
C ASN A 183 -6.29 10.72 -4.65
N GLY A 184 -6.12 9.76 -5.57
CA GLY A 184 -6.23 8.32 -5.29
C GLY A 184 -5.25 7.83 -4.23
N ILE A 185 -4.01 8.37 -4.21
CA ILE A 185 -3.01 8.06 -3.19
C ILE A 185 -3.52 8.43 -1.80
N SER A 186 -4.00 9.68 -1.66
CA SER A 186 -4.51 10.19 -0.40
C SER A 186 -5.75 9.42 0.08
N MET A 187 -6.62 9.01 -0.85
CA MET A 187 -7.82 8.25 -0.53
C MET A 187 -7.48 6.83 -0.03
N ILE A 188 -6.51 6.16 -0.65
CA ILE A 188 -6.04 4.84 -0.20
C ILE A 188 -5.36 4.94 1.16
N LEU A 189 -4.48 5.93 1.37
CA LEU A 189 -3.83 6.17 2.66
C LEU A 189 -4.86 6.46 3.77
N PHE A 190 -5.83 7.31 3.48
CA PHE A 190 -6.90 7.65 4.41
C PHE A 190 -7.73 6.42 4.80
N ALA A 191 -8.09 5.58 3.83
CA ALA A 191 -8.81 4.33 4.07
C ALA A 191 -8.00 3.36 4.94
N ASN A 192 -6.67 3.28 4.74
CA ASN A 192 -5.79 2.44 5.56
C ASN A 192 -5.70 2.93 7.00
N ILE A 193 -5.51 4.22 7.20
CA ILE A 193 -5.41 4.81 8.55
C ILE A 193 -6.72 4.61 9.32
N ILE A 194 -7.88 4.88 8.68
CA ILE A 194 -9.18 4.66 9.31
C ILE A 194 -9.40 3.17 9.65
N ALA A 195 -8.96 2.28 8.80
CA ALA A 195 -9.10 0.85 9.04
C ALA A 195 -8.29 0.36 10.26
N GLY A 196 -7.19 1.02 10.60
CA GLY A 196 -6.40 0.75 11.81
C GLY A 196 -6.97 1.36 13.10
N LEU A 197 -7.84 2.37 12.99
CA LEU A 197 -8.38 3.07 14.17
C LEU A 197 -9.12 2.16 15.18
N PRO A 198 -9.92 1.15 14.80
CA PRO A 198 -10.59 0.28 15.75
C PRO A 198 -9.63 -0.46 16.67
N GLU A 199 -8.46 -0.88 16.18
CA GLU A 199 -7.43 -1.57 16.98
C GLU A 199 -6.82 -0.63 18.04
N TRP A 200 -6.79 0.67 17.78
CA TRP A 200 -6.25 1.69 18.70
C TRP A 200 -7.29 2.18 19.72
N LEU A 201 -8.56 2.16 19.36
CA LEU A 201 -9.66 2.67 20.21
C LEU A 201 -10.23 1.62 21.15
N VAL A 202 -10.06 0.32 20.87
CA VAL A 202 -10.47 -0.75 21.76
C VAL A 202 -9.22 -1.20 22.54
N PRO A 203 -8.98 -0.68 23.77
CA PRO A 203 -7.88 -1.18 24.57
C PRO A 203 -8.08 -2.68 24.81
N CYS A 204 -7.02 -3.44 24.68
CA CYS A 204 -6.95 -4.91 24.78
C CYS A 204 -7.58 -5.48 26.08
N SER A 205 -7.87 -4.62 27.06
CA SER A 205 -8.50 -4.95 28.34
C SER A 205 -9.98 -5.39 28.25
N LEU A 206 -10.68 -5.04 27.16
CA LEU A 206 -12.10 -5.41 27.01
C LEU A 206 -12.30 -6.73 26.26
N TRP A 207 -11.27 -7.25 25.58
CA TRP A 207 -11.38 -8.51 24.84
C TRP A 207 -10.92 -9.74 25.66
N SER A 208 -10.20 -9.55 26.76
CA SER A 208 -9.77 -10.63 27.67
C SER A 208 -10.80 -11.00 28.73
N GLY A 209 -11.92 -10.28 28.84
CA GLY A 209 -12.96 -10.47 29.85
C GLY A 209 -14.01 -11.56 29.57
N GLY A 210 -13.87 -12.37 28.55
CA GLY A 210 -14.91 -13.28 28.08
C GLY A 210 -14.56 -14.77 27.98
N ARG A 211 -13.59 -15.27 28.80
CA ARG A 211 -13.39 -16.72 28.95
C ARG A 211 -12.89 -17.04 30.36
N SER A 212 -13.81 -17.19 31.27
CA SER A 212 -13.71 -18.01 32.50
C SER A 212 -14.50 -19.28 32.26
#